data_1d34cda5153b15f3dc7e9bafbd001ab3
#
_entry.id   1d34cda5153b15f3dc7e9bafbd001ab3
#
_cell.length_a   1.000
_cell.length_b   1.000
_cell.length_c   1.000
_cell.angle_alpha   90.00
_cell.angle_beta   90.00
_cell.angle_gamma   90.00
#
_symmetry.space_group_name_H-M   'P 1'
#
loop_
_entity.id
_entity.type
_entity.pdbx_description
1 polymer ?
#
loop_
_entity_poly.entity_id
_entity_poly.type
_entity_poly.pdbx_seq_one_letter_code
_entity_poly.pdbx_strand_id
1 'polypeptide(L)'
;MSNLIEASDLVKTYASRRSLFGKPSMVRAVDGVSLSVAPATTLGIVGESGSGKSTMGRLLLGLETPTEGSVQFDGQAMPPLETAAWRKHRARMQLVFQDPLAALDRRLPIGQQIGEPLAVHGIGTDAERRERVSSLLAAVGLRRDQESSYPHQLSGGQRQRVVIARAIASDPQLLVCDEPVSALDVSIQAQVVNLLRDLQETRGIAMVFISHDLKVVRNVADRVAVMYLGRIVEEASSEDIFREPLHPYTRALVSSVPVPGAALRDRVILQGEPPNPAARPSGCAFHPRCSVAVARCRIEVPLLKPVDEGRKAACHLLDTQTDDTLSGR
;
A
#
# COMPACT_ATOMS: atom_id res chain seq x y z
N MET A 1 11.84 -19.07 -1.93
CA MET A 1 12.42 -17.95 -1.13
C MET A 1 11.42 -17.65 -0.03
N SER A 2 11.87 -17.42 1.22
CA SER A 2 10.99 -17.04 2.32
C SER A 2 10.50 -15.59 2.12
N ASN A 3 9.23 -15.32 2.42
CA ASN A 3 8.70 -13.96 2.41
C ASN A 3 9.29 -13.15 3.57
N LEU A 4 9.47 -11.84 3.37
CA LEU A 4 9.92 -10.92 4.42
C LEU A 4 8.76 -10.57 5.35
N ILE A 5 7.57 -10.34 4.79
CA ILE A 5 6.35 -10.10 5.56
C ILE A 5 5.23 -10.98 5.02
N GLU A 6 4.46 -11.56 5.95
CA GLU A 6 3.31 -12.39 5.66
C GLU A 6 2.13 -11.95 6.53
N ALA A 7 1.02 -11.74 5.89
CA ALA A 7 -0.26 -11.46 6.53
C ALA A 7 -1.22 -12.61 6.24
N SER A 8 -1.85 -13.14 7.28
CA SER A 8 -2.78 -14.28 7.19
C SER A 8 -4.13 -13.89 7.76
N ASP A 9 -5.16 -13.96 6.92
CA ASP A 9 -6.58 -13.74 7.23
C ASP A 9 -6.87 -12.51 8.09
N LEU A 10 -6.21 -11.39 7.75
CA LEU A 10 -6.31 -10.16 8.51
C LEU A 10 -7.73 -9.58 8.46
N VAL A 11 -8.29 -9.34 9.63
CA VAL A 11 -9.52 -8.56 9.82
C VAL A 11 -9.23 -7.36 10.69
N LYS A 12 -9.72 -6.19 10.29
CA LYS A 12 -9.72 -4.99 11.13
C LYS A 12 -11.10 -4.34 11.12
N THR A 13 -11.69 -4.26 12.29
CA THR A 13 -13.01 -3.66 12.49
C THR A 13 -12.91 -2.44 13.39
N TYR A 14 -13.56 -1.35 12.99
CA TYR A 14 -13.70 -0.14 13.77
C TYR A 14 -15.15 0.08 14.17
N ALA A 15 -15.38 0.51 15.42
CA ALA A 15 -16.70 0.96 15.85
C ALA A 15 -16.91 2.41 15.42
N SER A 16 -17.95 2.67 14.65
CA SER A 16 -18.34 4.04 14.26
C SER A 16 -19.25 4.64 15.33
N ARG A 17 -18.84 5.76 15.94
CA ARG A 17 -19.61 6.47 17.00
C ARG A 17 -20.68 7.43 16.44
N ARG A 18 -21.08 7.34 15.17
CA ARG A 18 -21.97 8.32 14.54
C ARG A 18 -23.47 8.05 14.78
N SER A 19 -23.91 7.79 16.01
CA SER A 19 -25.33 7.97 16.34
C SER A 19 -25.47 8.40 17.79
N LEU A 20 -26.10 9.52 18.00
CA LEU A 20 -26.51 10.01 19.34
C LEU A 20 -27.57 9.08 19.98
N PHE A 21 -28.26 8.23 19.20
CA PHE A 21 -29.34 7.35 19.66
C PHE A 21 -29.37 5.96 18.98
N GLY A 22 -28.31 5.53 18.26
CA GLY A 22 -28.27 4.26 17.54
C GLY A 22 -27.17 3.32 18.02
N LYS A 23 -27.29 2.01 17.74
CA LYS A 23 -26.22 1.04 17.95
C LYS A 23 -25.00 1.46 17.12
N PRO A 24 -23.77 1.36 17.67
CA PRO A 24 -22.57 1.66 16.90
C PRO A 24 -22.52 0.76 15.66
N SER A 25 -22.36 1.35 14.47
CA SER A 25 -22.13 0.57 13.26
C SER A 25 -20.67 0.10 13.24
N MET A 26 -20.48 -1.17 12.90
CA MET A 26 -19.13 -1.76 12.77
C MET A 26 -18.68 -1.65 11.33
N VAL A 27 -17.50 -1.07 11.10
CA VAL A 27 -16.88 -0.96 9.77
C VAL A 27 -15.71 -1.92 9.69
N ARG A 28 -15.80 -2.93 8.83
CA ARG A 28 -14.68 -3.81 8.51
C ARG A 28 -13.80 -3.15 7.45
N ALA A 29 -12.76 -2.46 7.88
CA ALA A 29 -11.82 -1.80 6.99
C ALA A 29 -10.89 -2.78 6.24
N VAL A 30 -10.55 -3.90 6.89
CA VAL A 30 -9.88 -5.06 6.29
C VAL A 30 -10.68 -6.30 6.66
N ASP A 31 -10.91 -7.21 5.73
CA ASP A 31 -11.85 -8.32 5.88
C ASP A 31 -11.32 -9.60 5.20
N GLY A 32 -10.58 -10.42 5.96
CA GLY A 32 -10.02 -11.69 5.52
C GLY A 32 -8.92 -11.53 4.46
N VAL A 33 -7.99 -10.59 4.66
CA VAL A 33 -6.91 -10.36 3.70
C VAL A 33 -5.67 -11.15 4.07
N SER A 34 -5.20 -11.97 3.12
CA SER A 34 -3.89 -12.64 3.18
C SER A 34 -3.02 -12.13 2.05
N LEU A 35 -1.78 -11.73 2.35
CA LEU A 35 -0.79 -11.29 1.36
C LEU A 35 0.64 -11.53 1.87
N SER A 36 1.58 -11.50 0.95
CA SER A 36 3.00 -11.62 1.27
C SER A 36 3.86 -10.71 0.40
N VAL A 37 5.02 -10.29 0.94
CA VAL A 37 6.03 -9.52 0.21
C VAL A 37 7.37 -10.20 0.40
N ALA A 38 8.04 -10.52 -0.70
CA ALA A 38 9.38 -11.07 -0.69
C ALA A 38 10.44 -9.97 -0.44
N PRO A 39 11.64 -10.33 0.06
CA PRO A 39 12.75 -9.38 0.16
C PRO A 39 13.05 -8.71 -1.19
N ALA A 40 13.40 -7.43 -1.17
CA ALA A 40 13.78 -6.65 -2.35
C ALA A 40 12.73 -6.64 -3.48
N THR A 41 11.43 -6.80 -3.14
CA THR A 41 10.33 -6.69 -4.10
C THR A 41 9.33 -5.62 -3.66
N THR A 42 8.56 -5.10 -4.62
CA THR A 42 7.52 -4.11 -4.38
C THR A 42 6.14 -4.69 -4.63
N LEU A 43 5.29 -4.70 -3.59
CA LEU A 43 3.86 -4.97 -3.71
C LEU A 43 3.08 -3.66 -3.80
N GLY A 44 2.42 -3.42 -4.92
CA GLY A 44 1.45 -2.34 -5.06
C GLY A 44 0.09 -2.72 -4.46
N ILE A 45 -0.49 -1.88 -3.60
CA ILE A 45 -1.87 -2.02 -3.13
C ILE A 45 -2.68 -0.87 -3.71
N VAL A 46 -3.65 -1.20 -4.56
CA VAL A 46 -4.46 -0.20 -5.28
C VAL A 46 -5.95 -0.36 -4.98
N GLY A 47 -6.70 0.72 -5.19
CA GLY A 47 -8.16 0.74 -5.01
C GLY A 47 -8.67 2.15 -4.72
N GLU A 48 -9.99 2.33 -4.78
CA GLU A 48 -10.63 3.62 -4.48
C GLU A 48 -10.38 4.07 -3.02
N SER A 49 -10.60 5.37 -2.75
CA SER A 49 -10.54 5.90 -1.39
C SER A 49 -11.51 5.15 -0.46
N GLY A 50 -11.07 4.87 0.76
CA GLY A 50 -11.89 4.10 1.72
C GLY A 50 -11.91 2.58 1.49
N SER A 51 -11.14 2.04 0.54
CA SER A 51 -11.08 0.58 0.32
C SER A 51 -10.31 -0.20 1.40
N GLY A 52 -9.62 0.47 2.34
CA GLY A 52 -8.91 -0.15 3.46
C GLY A 52 -7.37 -0.19 3.31
N LYS A 53 -6.80 0.37 2.25
CA LYS A 53 -5.36 0.32 1.91
C LYS A 53 -4.45 0.83 3.04
N SER A 54 -4.71 2.04 3.55
CA SER A 54 -3.90 2.64 4.63
C SER A 54 -4.01 1.85 5.93
N THR A 55 -5.20 1.28 6.23
CA THR A 55 -5.38 0.36 7.35
C THR A 55 -4.51 -0.88 7.17
N MET A 56 -4.49 -1.45 5.95
CA MET A 56 -3.62 -2.59 5.63
C MET A 56 -2.15 -2.27 5.85
N GLY A 57 -1.67 -1.12 5.36
CA GLY A 57 -0.29 -0.67 5.60
C GLY A 57 0.06 -0.56 7.09
N ARG A 58 -0.85 -0.03 7.92
CA ARG A 58 -0.65 0.09 9.37
C ARG A 58 -0.63 -1.27 10.07
N LEU A 59 -1.46 -2.21 9.66
CA LEU A 59 -1.46 -3.58 10.17
C LEU A 59 -0.14 -4.30 9.84
N LEU A 60 0.36 -4.17 8.60
CA LEU A 60 1.63 -4.77 8.18
C LEU A 60 2.82 -4.24 9.00
N LEU A 61 2.80 -2.97 9.37
CA LEU A 61 3.83 -2.36 10.22
C LEU A 61 3.65 -2.61 11.71
N GLY A 62 2.59 -3.33 12.13
CA GLY A 62 2.25 -3.49 13.54
C GLY A 62 2.00 -2.14 14.24
N LEU A 63 1.48 -1.14 13.53
CA LEU A 63 1.03 0.14 14.09
C LEU A 63 -0.37 0.03 14.67
N GLU A 64 -1.11 -0.95 14.20
CA GLU A 64 -2.42 -1.33 14.70
C GLU A 64 -2.48 -2.84 14.88
N THR A 65 -3.17 -3.29 15.92
CA THR A 65 -3.43 -4.71 16.14
C THR A 65 -4.61 -5.14 15.26
N PRO A 66 -4.53 -6.23 14.50
CA PRO A 66 -5.67 -6.79 13.80
C PRO A 66 -6.74 -7.26 14.81
N THR A 67 -8.01 -7.27 14.37
CA THR A 67 -9.12 -7.86 15.14
C THR A 67 -9.05 -9.38 15.08
N GLU A 68 -8.68 -9.92 13.90
CA GLU A 68 -8.45 -11.35 13.65
C GLU A 68 -7.29 -11.50 12.66
N GLY A 69 -6.70 -12.69 12.63
CA GLY A 69 -5.54 -12.97 11.78
C GLY A 69 -4.21 -12.58 12.42
N SER A 70 -3.14 -12.71 11.66
CA SER A 70 -1.78 -12.45 12.16
C SER A 70 -0.87 -11.86 11.10
N VAL A 71 0.18 -11.17 11.55
CA VAL A 71 1.28 -10.67 10.71
C VAL A 71 2.58 -11.29 11.23
N GLN A 72 3.39 -11.79 10.31
CA GLN A 72 4.76 -12.25 10.58
C GLN A 72 5.73 -11.38 9.80
N PHE A 73 6.84 -11.02 10.42
CA PHE A 73 7.94 -10.31 9.81
C PHE A 73 9.23 -11.12 9.98
N ASP A 74 9.88 -11.47 8.87
CA ASP A 74 11.09 -12.28 8.84
C ASP A 74 10.88 -13.64 9.58
N GLY A 75 9.74 -14.28 9.32
CA GLY A 75 9.34 -15.55 9.93
C GLY A 75 8.93 -15.46 11.41
N GLN A 76 8.92 -14.27 12.00
CA GLN A 76 8.56 -14.06 13.41
C GLN A 76 7.21 -13.35 13.55
N ALA A 77 6.39 -13.77 14.49
CA ALA A 77 5.15 -13.08 14.81
C ALA A 77 5.42 -11.62 15.24
N MET A 78 4.56 -10.71 14.81
CA MET A 78 4.65 -9.30 15.22
C MET A 78 4.53 -9.19 16.75
N PRO A 79 5.51 -8.58 17.43
CA PRO A 79 5.44 -8.43 18.87
C PRO A 79 4.32 -7.45 19.28
N PRO A 80 3.79 -7.60 20.51
CA PRO A 80 2.77 -6.69 21.02
C PRO A 80 3.22 -5.23 20.97
N LEU A 81 2.27 -4.32 20.69
CA LEU A 81 2.50 -2.87 20.66
C LEU A 81 3.19 -2.36 21.93
N GLU A 82 3.99 -1.32 21.78
CA GLU A 82 4.66 -0.57 22.87
C GLU A 82 5.71 -1.37 23.66
N THR A 83 5.98 -2.62 23.31
CA THR A 83 7.05 -3.41 23.94
C THR A 83 8.44 -3.02 23.42
N ALA A 84 9.51 -3.39 24.15
CA ALA A 84 10.89 -3.20 23.69
C ALA A 84 11.17 -3.99 22.39
N ALA A 85 10.60 -5.19 22.27
CA ALA A 85 10.69 -6.00 21.06
C ALA A 85 10.04 -5.31 19.85
N TRP A 86 8.84 -4.74 20.04
CA TRP A 86 8.16 -3.95 19.00
C TRP A 86 8.99 -2.72 18.58
N ARG A 87 9.58 -1.98 19.51
CA ARG A 87 10.46 -0.84 19.19
C ARG A 87 11.66 -1.27 18.35
N LYS A 88 12.25 -2.43 18.63
CA LYS A 88 13.35 -3.00 17.83
C LYS A 88 12.90 -3.37 16.41
N HIS A 89 11.70 -3.92 16.24
CA HIS A 89 11.13 -4.19 14.93
C HIS A 89 10.88 -2.89 14.14
N ARG A 90 10.49 -1.80 14.82
CA ARG A 90 10.23 -0.51 14.18
C ARG A 90 11.47 0.08 13.47
N ALA A 91 12.69 -0.22 13.92
CA ALA A 91 13.90 0.18 13.21
C ALA A 91 14.02 -0.49 11.83
N ARG A 92 13.49 -1.74 11.70
CA ARG A 92 13.57 -2.55 10.48
C ARG A 92 12.39 -2.30 9.51
N MET A 93 11.32 -1.65 9.99
CA MET A 93 10.09 -1.40 9.22
C MET A 93 9.67 0.07 9.36
N GLN A 94 9.56 0.78 8.26
CA GLN A 94 9.28 2.21 8.28
C GLN A 94 8.10 2.59 7.39
N LEU A 95 7.50 3.74 7.70
CA LEU A 95 6.35 4.32 7.00
C LEU A 95 6.74 5.64 6.33
N VAL A 96 6.45 5.76 5.04
CA VAL A 96 6.41 7.05 4.35
C VAL A 96 4.95 7.52 4.34
N PHE A 97 4.68 8.63 5.00
CA PHE A 97 3.35 9.18 5.20
C PHE A 97 2.82 9.89 3.94
N GLN A 98 1.51 9.91 3.79
CA GLN A 98 0.78 10.58 2.72
C GLN A 98 1.02 12.10 2.69
N ASP A 99 0.94 12.76 3.86
CA ASP A 99 1.13 14.20 3.98
C ASP A 99 2.49 14.52 4.63
N PRO A 100 3.45 15.05 3.84
CA PRO A 100 4.75 15.41 4.38
C PRO A 100 4.69 16.56 5.39
N LEU A 101 3.66 17.43 5.35
CA LEU A 101 3.49 18.50 6.32
C LEU A 101 3.04 17.98 7.69
N ALA A 102 2.19 16.96 7.69
CA ALA A 102 1.77 16.30 8.93
C ALA A 102 2.90 15.42 9.51
N ALA A 103 3.81 14.94 8.66
CA ALA A 103 4.91 14.08 9.05
C ALA A 103 6.11 14.83 9.66
N LEU A 104 6.26 16.15 9.41
CA LEU A 104 7.40 16.95 9.81
C LEU A 104 7.02 17.98 10.87
N ASP A 105 7.85 18.15 11.91
CA ASP A 105 7.70 19.24 12.88
C ASP A 105 8.22 20.55 12.25
N ARG A 106 7.34 21.54 12.11
CA ARG A 106 7.66 22.84 11.49
C ARG A 106 8.67 23.66 12.30
N ARG A 107 8.92 23.31 13.55
CA ARG A 107 9.80 24.03 14.49
C ARG A 107 11.23 23.48 14.51
N LEU A 108 11.46 22.33 13.89
CA LEU A 108 12.75 21.65 13.89
C LEU A 108 13.40 21.68 12.50
N PRO A 109 14.73 21.89 12.41
CA PRO A 109 15.48 21.77 11.17
C PRO A 109 15.35 20.35 10.59
N ILE A 110 15.39 20.23 9.26
CA ILE A 110 15.20 18.93 8.60
C ILE A 110 16.31 17.93 8.93
N GLY A 111 17.56 18.39 9.11
CA GLY A 111 18.66 17.50 9.50
C GLY A 111 18.42 16.82 10.85
N GLN A 112 17.87 17.55 11.83
CA GLN A 112 17.51 16.98 13.12
C GLN A 112 16.42 15.91 12.98
N GLN A 113 15.42 16.15 12.12
CA GLN A 113 14.31 15.22 11.90
C GLN A 113 14.74 13.96 11.13
N ILE A 114 15.67 14.09 10.18
CA ILE A 114 16.26 12.94 9.48
C ILE A 114 17.10 12.09 10.46
N GLY A 115 17.81 12.73 11.39
CA GLY A 115 18.63 12.05 12.41
C GLY A 115 17.85 11.45 13.57
N GLU A 116 16.58 11.86 13.78
CA GLU A 116 15.75 11.42 14.90
C GLU A 116 15.62 9.88 15.01
N PRO A 117 15.34 9.11 13.93
CA PRO A 117 15.27 7.66 14.02
C PRO A 117 16.58 7.02 14.48
N LEU A 118 17.72 7.58 14.09
CA LEU A 118 19.03 7.11 14.53
C LEU A 118 19.22 7.30 16.05
N ALA A 119 18.81 8.44 16.57
CA ALA A 119 18.86 8.73 18.01
C ALA A 119 17.91 7.85 18.80
N VAL A 120 16.65 7.70 18.36
CA VAL A 120 15.61 6.91 19.02
C VAL A 120 15.99 5.43 19.09
N HIS A 121 16.61 4.90 18.05
CA HIS A 121 17.03 3.49 17.99
C HIS A 121 18.46 3.24 18.48
N GLY A 122 19.17 4.27 18.94
CA GLY A 122 20.53 4.14 19.45
C GLY A 122 21.56 3.75 18.38
N ILE A 123 21.33 4.13 17.13
CA ILE A 123 22.19 3.81 15.99
C ILE A 123 23.32 4.84 15.89
N GLY A 124 24.57 4.41 16.04
CA GLY A 124 25.77 5.23 15.91
C GLY A 124 25.95 6.29 17.01
N THR A 125 27.12 6.92 16.98
CA THR A 125 27.48 8.08 17.79
C THR A 125 26.92 9.37 17.19
N ASP A 126 26.96 10.48 17.89
CA ASP A 126 26.47 11.77 17.38
C ASP A 126 27.28 12.26 16.15
N ALA A 127 28.57 11.91 16.05
CA ALA A 127 29.38 12.22 14.87
C ALA A 127 28.96 11.39 13.66
N GLU A 128 28.77 10.08 13.84
CA GLU A 128 28.32 9.17 12.78
C GLU A 128 26.89 9.51 12.32
N ARG A 129 26.01 9.91 13.24
CA ARG A 129 24.65 10.37 12.89
C ARG A 129 24.65 11.59 12.00
N ARG A 130 25.50 12.59 12.29
CA ARG A 130 25.63 13.79 11.45
C ARG A 130 26.14 13.46 10.04
N GLU A 131 27.15 12.60 9.95
CA GLU A 131 27.65 12.14 8.65
C GLU A 131 26.58 11.37 7.85
N ARG A 132 25.82 10.51 8.55
CA ARG A 132 24.73 9.76 7.96
C ARG A 132 23.60 10.67 7.47
N VAL A 133 23.21 11.70 8.22
CA VAL A 133 22.24 12.70 7.78
C VAL A 133 22.69 13.37 6.49
N SER A 134 23.96 13.78 6.41
CA SER A 134 24.51 14.37 5.19
C SER A 134 24.46 13.41 3.99
N SER A 135 24.78 12.14 4.20
CA SER A 135 24.69 11.08 3.18
C SER A 135 23.25 10.83 2.74
N LEU A 136 22.29 10.85 3.68
CA LEU A 136 20.86 10.66 3.40
C LEU A 136 20.28 11.81 2.60
N LEU A 137 20.68 13.07 2.90
CA LEU A 137 20.30 14.24 2.10
C LEU A 137 20.74 14.07 0.64
N ALA A 138 21.99 13.68 0.43
CA ALA A 138 22.52 13.41 -0.91
C ALA A 138 21.76 12.26 -1.61
N ALA A 139 21.49 11.17 -0.90
CA ALA A 139 20.77 10.01 -1.43
C ALA A 139 19.36 10.35 -1.93
N VAL A 140 18.69 11.34 -1.33
CA VAL A 140 17.37 11.79 -1.79
C VAL A 140 17.43 13.02 -2.71
N GLY A 141 18.64 13.43 -3.15
CA GLY A 141 18.86 14.56 -4.06
C GLY A 141 18.61 15.93 -3.43
N LEU A 142 18.84 16.06 -2.12
CA LEU A 142 18.84 17.34 -1.41
C LEU A 142 20.29 17.81 -1.18
N ARG A 143 20.47 19.14 -1.13
CA ARG A 143 21.79 19.74 -0.88
C ARG A 143 22.11 19.74 0.62
N ARG A 144 23.39 19.66 0.94
CA ARG A 144 23.86 19.65 2.33
C ARG A 144 23.53 20.94 3.09
N ASP A 145 23.54 22.11 2.41
CA ASP A 145 23.17 23.39 3.02
C ASP A 145 21.71 23.45 3.47
N GLN A 146 20.84 22.57 2.94
CA GLN A 146 19.45 22.48 3.35
C GLN A 146 19.27 21.75 4.71
N GLU A 147 20.32 21.13 5.26
CA GLU A 147 20.26 20.45 6.57
C GLU A 147 19.70 21.36 7.69
N SER A 148 20.08 22.64 7.67
CA SER A 148 19.61 23.65 8.63
C SER A 148 18.27 24.28 8.28
N SER A 149 17.70 23.95 7.12
CA SER A 149 16.42 24.50 6.67
C SER A 149 15.25 23.93 7.48
N TYR A 150 14.19 24.71 7.59
CA TYR A 150 12.93 24.27 8.21
C TYR A 150 11.94 23.78 7.14
N PRO A 151 10.96 22.94 7.48
CA PRO A 151 10.01 22.41 6.52
C PRO A 151 9.25 23.47 5.70
N HIS A 152 8.94 24.60 6.30
CA HIS A 152 8.24 25.71 5.60
C HIS A 152 9.08 26.40 4.52
N GLN A 153 10.40 26.25 4.53
CA GLN A 153 11.35 26.81 3.54
C GLN A 153 11.53 25.89 2.33
N LEU A 154 10.95 24.71 2.33
CA LEU A 154 11.09 23.69 1.29
C LEU A 154 9.84 23.59 0.42
N SER A 155 10.00 23.22 -0.86
CA SER A 155 8.90 22.83 -1.73
C SER A 155 8.22 21.54 -1.29
N GLY A 156 7.02 21.22 -1.79
CA GLY A 156 6.31 19.98 -1.50
C GLY A 156 7.14 18.74 -1.80
N GLY A 157 7.78 18.70 -2.98
CA GLY A 157 8.65 17.59 -3.37
C GLY A 157 9.91 17.48 -2.51
N GLN A 158 10.50 18.60 -2.09
CA GLN A 158 11.65 18.57 -1.16
C GLN A 158 11.24 18.06 0.22
N ARG A 159 10.07 18.45 0.75
CA ARG A 159 9.54 17.90 2.01
C ARG A 159 9.33 16.39 1.92
N GLN A 160 8.77 15.92 0.80
CA GLN A 160 8.59 14.48 0.58
C GLN A 160 9.93 13.73 0.59
N ARG A 161 10.96 14.29 -0.04
CA ARG A 161 12.32 13.74 -0.01
C ARG A 161 12.90 13.70 1.41
N VAL A 162 12.62 14.69 2.26
CA VAL A 162 12.99 14.68 3.69
C VAL A 162 12.29 13.54 4.43
N VAL A 163 10.98 13.35 4.21
CA VAL A 163 10.22 12.23 4.82
C VAL A 163 10.79 10.89 4.40
N ILE A 164 11.15 10.73 3.11
CA ILE A 164 11.81 9.52 2.61
C ILE A 164 13.19 9.33 3.26
N ALA A 165 14.03 10.39 3.33
CA ALA A 165 15.34 10.33 3.98
C ALA A 165 15.23 9.89 5.44
N ARG A 166 14.26 10.43 6.18
CA ARG A 166 13.97 10.02 7.57
C ARG A 166 13.55 8.55 7.66
N ALA A 167 12.68 8.10 6.75
CA ALA A 167 12.21 6.72 6.75
C ALA A 167 13.34 5.70 6.47
N ILE A 168 14.30 6.03 5.60
CA ILE A 168 15.42 5.14 5.29
C ILE A 168 16.63 5.31 6.24
N ALA A 169 16.55 6.20 7.23
CA ALA A 169 17.68 6.50 8.11
C ALA A 169 18.19 5.30 8.91
N SER A 170 17.27 4.45 9.37
CA SER A 170 17.57 3.23 10.15
C SER A 170 17.95 2.01 9.31
N ASP A 171 18.13 2.13 7.97
CA ASP A 171 18.30 1.03 7.02
C ASP A 171 17.20 -0.03 7.15
N PRO A 172 15.93 0.34 6.92
CA PRO A 172 14.83 -0.58 7.07
C PRO A 172 14.86 -1.67 6.00
N GLN A 173 14.37 -2.86 6.35
CA GLN A 173 14.18 -3.96 5.41
C GLN A 173 12.83 -3.86 4.68
N LEU A 174 11.83 -3.23 5.32
CA LEU A 174 10.50 -2.98 4.77
C LEU A 174 10.15 -1.49 4.83
N LEU A 175 9.69 -0.97 3.70
CA LEU A 175 9.14 0.38 3.60
C LEU A 175 7.69 0.32 3.14
N VAL A 176 6.77 0.81 3.95
CA VAL A 176 5.38 1.03 3.53
C VAL A 176 5.23 2.48 3.10
N CYS A 177 4.86 2.71 1.85
CA CYS A 177 4.62 4.03 1.29
C CYS A 177 3.10 4.24 1.13
N ASP A 178 2.49 4.99 2.05
CA ASP A 178 1.05 5.27 2.02
C ASP A 178 0.79 6.56 1.23
N GLU A 179 0.36 6.41 -0.02
CA GLU A 179 0.10 7.50 -0.98
C GLU A 179 1.21 8.56 -1.06
N PRO A 180 2.49 8.17 -1.25
CA PRO A 180 3.65 9.03 -1.03
C PRO A 180 3.75 10.19 -2.04
N VAL A 181 2.92 10.22 -3.07
CA VAL A 181 2.98 11.24 -4.15
C VAL A 181 1.63 11.91 -4.43
N SER A 182 0.57 11.58 -3.69
CA SER A 182 -0.80 12.04 -3.99
C SER A 182 -0.99 13.56 -3.93
N ALA A 183 -0.19 14.26 -3.14
CA ALA A 183 -0.25 15.72 -2.95
C ALA A 183 0.76 16.50 -3.82
N LEU A 184 1.43 15.85 -4.78
CA LEU A 184 2.49 16.44 -5.59
C LEU A 184 2.06 16.62 -7.05
N ASP A 185 2.65 17.60 -7.74
CA ASP A 185 2.50 17.78 -9.17
C ASP A 185 3.07 16.61 -9.98
N VAL A 186 2.52 16.31 -11.14
CA VAL A 186 2.85 15.11 -11.96
C VAL A 186 4.36 14.95 -12.23
N SER A 187 5.07 16.07 -12.52
CA SER A 187 6.50 16.05 -12.77
C SER A 187 7.32 15.69 -11.52
N ILE A 188 6.88 16.15 -10.37
CA ILE A 188 7.51 15.87 -9.06
C ILE A 188 7.16 14.44 -8.61
N GLN A 189 5.93 13.97 -8.88
CA GLN A 189 5.54 12.57 -8.63
C GLN A 189 6.52 11.60 -9.31
N ALA A 190 6.80 11.80 -10.60
CA ALA A 190 7.73 10.93 -11.33
C ALA A 190 9.14 10.91 -10.70
N GLN A 191 9.64 12.05 -10.25
CA GLN A 191 10.94 12.13 -9.59
C GLN A 191 10.97 11.38 -8.25
N VAL A 192 9.90 11.48 -7.44
CA VAL A 192 9.80 10.77 -6.15
C VAL A 192 9.63 9.26 -6.35
N VAL A 193 8.88 8.85 -7.36
CA VAL A 193 8.70 7.43 -7.72
C VAL A 193 10.02 6.82 -8.17
N ASN A 194 10.77 7.50 -9.04
CA ASN A 194 12.08 7.03 -9.46
C ASN A 194 13.05 6.95 -8.27
N LEU A 195 13.06 7.95 -7.39
CA LEU A 195 13.86 7.92 -6.16
C LEU A 195 13.54 6.68 -5.29
N LEU A 196 12.24 6.38 -5.08
CA LEU A 196 11.84 5.22 -4.28
C LEU A 196 12.28 3.91 -4.94
N ARG A 197 12.19 3.81 -6.27
CA ARG A 197 12.65 2.66 -7.04
C ARG A 197 14.18 2.50 -6.94
N ASP A 198 14.93 3.58 -7.16
CA ASP A 198 16.40 3.57 -7.05
C ASP A 198 16.85 3.13 -5.63
N LEU A 199 16.16 3.61 -4.58
CA LEU A 199 16.41 3.21 -3.20
C LEU A 199 16.07 1.73 -2.96
N GLN A 200 14.98 1.24 -3.53
CA GLN A 200 14.57 -0.17 -3.46
C GLN A 200 15.64 -1.06 -4.11
N GLU A 201 16.06 -0.75 -5.33
CA GLU A 201 17.05 -1.51 -6.10
C GLU A 201 18.44 -1.47 -5.42
N THR A 202 18.90 -0.28 -5.00
CA THR A 202 20.26 -0.11 -4.46
C THR A 202 20.43 -0.61 -3.03
N ARG A 203 19.38 -0.60 -2.22
CA ARG A 203 19.39 -0.99 -0.81
C ARG A 203 18.74 -2.35 -0.55
N GLY A 204 18.13 -2.97 -1.54
CA GLY A 204 17.39 -4.23 -1.39
C GLY A 204 16.21 -4.15 -0.45
N ILE A 205 15.55 -2.98 -0.34
CA ILE A 205 14.40 -2.76 0.55
C ILE A 205 13.16 -3.43 -0.05
N ALA A 206 12.43 -4.23 0.72
CA ALA A 206 11.08 -4.63 0.33
C ALA A 206 10.11 -3.46 0.49
N MET A 207 9.17 -3.29 -0.45
CA MET A 207 8.28 -2.15 -0.43
C MET A 207 6.81 -2.57 -0.54
N VAL A 208 5.94 -1.95 0.25
CA VAL A 208 4.49 -1.93 0.04
C VAL A 208 4.11 -0.54 -0.41
N PHE A 209 3.70 -0.41 -1.67
CA PHE A 209 3.36 0.87 -2.27
C PHE A 209 1.84 1.03 -2.41
N ILE A 210 1.25 1.87 -1.58
CA ILE A 210 -0.19 2.12 -1.55
C ILE A 210 -0.49 3.36 -2.39
N SER A 211 -1.41 3.23 -3.36
CA SER A 211 -1.85 4.35 -4.18
C SER A 211 -3.27 4.12 -4.73
N HIS A 212 -3.96 5.21 -5.05
CA HIS A 212 -5.17 5.17 -5.88
C HIS A 212 -4.83 5.41 -7.37
N ASP A 213 -3.60 5.84 -7.69
CA ASP A 213 -3.15 6.05 -9.07
C ASP A 213 -2.40 4.83 -9.60
N LEU A 214 -3.08 4.08 -10.48
CA LEU A 214 -2.50 2.90 -11.13
C LEU A 214 -1.31 3.22 -12.03
N LYS A 215 -1.21 4.44 -12.61
CA LYS A 215 -0.07 4.82 -13.45
C LYS A 215 1.22 4.81 -12.64
N VAL A 216 1.15 5.31 -11.41
CA VAL A 216 2.29 5.34 -10.49
C VAL A 216 2.68 3.91 -10.10
N VAL A 217 1.69 3.09 -9.73
CA VAL A 217 1.92 1.70 -9.31
C VAL A 217 2.53 0.85 -10.41
N ARG A 218 2.10 1.04 -11.67
CA ARG A 218 2.69 0.34 -12.83
C ARG A 218 4.20 0.51 -12.96
N ASN A 219 4.71 1.67 -12.53
CA ASN A 219 6.13 1.99 -12.67
C ASN A 219 7.01 1.50 -11.51
N VAL A 220 6.42 1.09 -10.39
CA VAL A 220 7.17 0.77 -9.18
C VAL A 220 6.91 -0.64 -8.65
N ALA A 221 5.75 -1.24 -8.95
CA ALA A 221 5.34 -2.50 -8.38
C ALA A 221 5.71 -3.71 -9.25
N ASP A 222 6.24 -4.76 -8.64
CA ASP A 222 6.43 -6.08 -9.26
C ASP A 222 5.12 -6.86 -9.29
N ARG A 223 4.36 -6.80 -8.17
CA ARG A 223 3.04 -7.41 -8.02
C ARG A 223 2.04 -6.37 -7.56
N VAL A 224 0.78 -6.55 -7.92
CA VAL A 224 -0.31 -5.65 -7.55
C VAL A 224 -1.45 -6.43 -6.92
N ALA A 225 -1.91 -5.95 -5.74
CA ALA A 225 -3.12 -6.38 -5.08
C ALA A 225 -4.17 -5.29 -5.20
N VAL A 226 -5.30 -5.60 -5.83
CA VAL A 226 -6.43 -4.68 -6.03
C VAL A 226 -7.41 -4.84 -4.89
N MET A 227 -7.63 -3.77 -4.14
CA MET A 227 -8.45 -3.79 -2.92
C MET A 227 -9.78 -3.06 -3.13
N TYR A 228 -10.88 -3.71 -2.78
CA TYR A 228 -12.23 -3.15 -2.82
C TYR A 228 -12.98 -3.44 -1.54
N LEU A 229 -13.47 -2.41 -0.85
CA LEU A 229 -14.22 -2.51 0.42
C LEU A 229 -13.62 -3.51 1.42
N GLY A 230 -12.32 -3.39 1.70
CA GLY A 230 -11.61 -4.19 2.68
C GLY A 230 -11.14 -5.58 2.22
N ARG A 231 -11.38 -5.99 0.97
CA ARG A 231 -10.95 -7.29 0.43
C ARG A 231 -10.07 -7.13 -0.79
N ILE A 232 -9.15 -8.07 -0.98
CA ILE A 232 -8.43 -8.20 -2.26
C ILE A 232 -9.36 -8.89 -3.25
N VAL A 233 -9.59 -8.25 -4.39
CA VAL A 233 -10.43 -8.77 -5.48
C VAL A 233 -9.62 -9.36 -6.62
N GLU A 234 -8.38 -8.93 -6.76
CA GLU A 234 -7.42 -9.48 -7.74
C GLU A 234 -5.99 -9.26 -7.25
N GLU A 235 -5.12 -10.23 -7.49
CA GLU A 235 -3.68 -10.17 -7.22
C GLU A 235 -2.94 -10.88 -8.35
N ALA A 236 -1.95 -10.17 -8.95
CA ALA A 236 -1.12 -10.71 -10.02
C ALA A 236 0.19 -9.93 -10.15
N SER A 237 1.03 -10.31 -11.13
CA SER A 237 2.15 -9.46 -11.56
C SER A 237 1.63 -8.11 -12.04
N SER A 238 2.46 -7.06 -11.92
CA SER A 238 2.10 -5.73 -12.45
C SER A 238 1.77 -5.83 -13.94
N GLU A 239 2.55 -6.58 -14.71
CA GLU A 239 2.32 -6.77 -16.13
C GLU A 239 0.92 -7.35 -16.44
N ASP A 240 0.52 -8.42 -15.74
CA ASP A 240 -0.76 -9.09 -15.98
C ASP A 240 -1.95 -8.21 -15.60
N ILE A 241 -1.88 -7.49 -14.47
CA ILE A 241 -2.92 -6.54 -14.06
C ILE A 241 -3.19 -5.50 -15.14
N PHE A 242 -2.14 -4.99 -15.81
CA PHE A 242 -2.31 -3.95 -16.83
C PHE A 242 -2.57 -4.51 -18.24
N ARG A 243 -2.13 -5.73 -18.55
CA ARG A 243 -2.34 -6.38 -19.84
C ARG A 243 -3.73 -6.99 -19.95
N GLU A 244 -4.10 -7.80 -18.95
CA GLU A 244 -5.29 -8.62 -18.97
C GLU A 244 -5.93 -8.75 -17.57
N PRO A 245 -6.53 -7.67 -17.04
CA PRO A 245 -7.19 -7.73 -15.74
C PRO A 245 -8.38 -8.70 -15.76
N LEU A 246 -8.49 -9.52 -14.72
CA LEU A 246 -9.50 -10.57 -14.60
C LEU A 246 -10.79 -10.05 -13.98
N HIS A 247 -10.69 -9.31 -12.86
CA HIS A 247 -11.86 -8.83 -12.15
C HIS A 247 -12.47 -7.59 -12.84
N PRO A 248 -13.81 -7.48 -12.99
CA PRO A 248 -14.45 -6.34 -13.65
C PRO A 248 -14.10 -4.98 -13.03
N TYR A 249 -13.89 -4.90 -11.73
CA TYR A 249 -13.41 -3.69 -11.06
C TYR A 249 -12.00 -3.30 -11.50
N THR A 250 -11.08 -4.27 -11.57
CA THR A 250 -9.71 -4.04 -12.06
C THR A 250 -9.71 -3.57 -13.51
N ARG A 251 -10.56 -4.19 -14.36
CA ARG A 251 -10.73 -3.76 -15.77
C ARG A 251 -11.15 -2.30 -15.85
N ALA A 252 -12.10 -1.88 -15.04
CA ALA A 252 -12.56 -0.50 -15.00
C ALA A 252 -11.44 0.46 -14.54
N LEU A 253 -10.71 0.11 -13.48
CA LEU A 253 -9.59 0.90 -13.00
C LEU A 253 -8.50 1.05 -14.07
N VAL A 254 -8.08 -0.07 -14.69
CA VAL A 254 -7.03 -0.09 -15.73
C VAL A 254 -7.47 0.66 -17.00
N SER A 255 -8.76 0.58 -17.38
CA SER A 255 -9.29 1.31 -18.54
C SER A 255 -9.22 2.83 -18.40
N SER A 256 -9.12 3.34 -17.19
CA SER A 256 -8.94 4.78 -16.90
C SER A 256 -7.49 5.26 -17.07
N VAL A 257 -6.54 4.33 -17.19
CA VAL A 257 -5.11 4.64 -17.36
C VAL A 257 -4.79 4.85 -18.84
N PRO A 258 -4.41 6.07 -19.28
CA PRO A 258 -3.96 6.29 -20.66
C PRO A 258 -2.67 5.52 -20.95
N VAL A 259 -2.65 4.75 -22.01
CA VAL A 259 -1.44 4.08 -22.51
C VAL A 259 -0.94 4.86 -23.72
N PRO A 260 0.25 5.47 -23.70
CA PRO A 260 0.81 6.16 -24.85
C PRO A 260 0.91 5.22 -26.06
N GLY A 261 0.40 5.66 -27.22
CA GLY A 261 0.49 4.89 -28.48
C GLY A 261 -0.50 3.74 -28.63
N ALA A 262 -1.32 3.42 -27.63
CA ALA A 262 -2.40 2.46 -27.78
C ALA A 262 -3.68 3.16 -28.28
N ALA A 263 -4.46 2.46 -29.12
CA ALA A 263 -5.82 2.88 -29.44
C ALA A 263 -6.59 3.08 -28.13
N LEU A 264 -7.45 4.10 -28.09
CA LEU A 264 -8.32 4.36 -26.93
C LEU A 264 -9.08 3.06 -26.62
N ARG A 265 -8.71 2.40 -25.52
CA ARG A 265 -9.51 1.28 -25.01
C ARG A 265 -10.87 1.84 -24.66
N ASP A 266 -11.93 1.10 -24.95
CA ASP A 266 -13.27 1.49 -24.51
C ASP A 266 -13.24 1.71 -23.00
N ARG A 267 -13.38 2.98 -22.59
CA ARG A 267 -13.29 3.37 -21.20
C ARG A 267 -14.49 2.80 -20.44
N VAL A 268 -14.25 1.88 -19.53
CA VAL A 268 -15.29 1.36 -18.64
C VAL A 268 -15.54 2.39 -17.53
N ILE A 269 -16.66 3.11 -17.64
CA ILE A 269 -17.05 4.09 -16.63
C ILE A 269 -17.79 3.34 -15.50
N LEU A 270 -17.21 3.37 -14.29
CA LEU A 270 -17.88 2.83 -13.11
C LEU A 270 -19.11 3.68 -12.78
N GLN A 271 -20.28 3.06 -12.80
CA GLN A 271 -21.53 3.74 -12.44
C GLN A 271 -21.72 3.75 -10.93
N GLY A 272 -22.23 4.85 -10.39
CA GLY A 272 -22.55 5.02 -8.98
C GLY A 272 -21.33 5.24 -8.09
N GLU A 273 -21.60 5.63 -6.86
CA GLU A 273 -20.59 5.82 -5.81
C GLU A 273 -20.20 4.49 -5.17
N PRO A 274 -18.97 4.38 -4.59
CA PRO A 274 -18.60 3.24 -3.77
C PRO A 274 -19.63 3.05 -2.64
N PRO A 275 -20.10 1.81 -2.40
CA PRO A 275 -21.01 1.54 -1.30
C PRO A 275 -20.41 1.94 0.05
N ASN A 276 -21.28 2.32 0.98
CA ASN A 276 -20.86 2.63 2.35
C ASN A 276 -20.20 1.39 3.00
N PRO A 277 -18.96 1.47 3.49
CA PRO A 277 -18.29 0.35 4.15
C PRO A 277 -19.04 -0.20 5.38
N ALA A 278 -19.86 0.64 6.04
CA ALA A 278 -20.71 0.23 7.16
C ALA A 278 -21.99 -0.50 6.72
N ALA A 279 -22.38 -0.40 5.44
CA ALA A 279 -23.53 -1.06 4.86
C ALA A 279 -23.10 -1.79 3.57
N ARG A 280 -22.17 -2.72 3.72
CA ARG A 280 -21.62 -3.49 2.60
C ARG A 280 -22.73 -4.29 1.91
N PRO A 281 -22.79 -4.30 0.57
CA PRO A 281 -23.70 -5.15 -0.19
C PRO A 281 -23.53 -6.62 0.14
N SER A 282 -24.61 -7.40 0.11
CA SER A 282 -24.56 -8.87 0.23
C SER A 282 -23.81 -9.48 -0.96
N GLY A 283 -23.28 -10.68 -0.79
CA GLY A 283 -22.54 -11.37 -1.85
C GLY A 283 -21.27 -10.63 -2.27
N CYS A 284 -21.02 -10.55 -3.57
CA CYS A 284 -19.90 -9.80 -4.14
C CYS A 284 -20.11 -8.30 -3.86
N ALA A 285 -19.21 -7.68 -3.09
CA ALA A 285 -19.34 -6.26 -2.72
C ALA A 285 -19.37 -5.31 -3.94
N PHE A 286 -18.82 -5.74 -5.08
CA PHE A 286 -18.79 -4.97 -6.31
C PHE A 286 -20.06 -5.14 -7.17
N HIS A 287 -20.95 -6.12 -6.89
CA HIS A 287 -22.09 -6.44 -7.76
C HIS A 287 -22.99 -5.24 -8.10
N PRO A 288 -23.22 -4.23 -7.25
CA PRO A 288 -24.10 -3.10 -7.61
C PRO A 288 -23.51 -2.20 -8.72
N ARG A 289 -22.19 -2.26 -8.92
CA ARG A 289 -21.46 -1.44 -9.91
C ARG A 289 -20.90 -2.30 -11.06
N CYS A 290 -21.16 -3.60 -11.03
CA CYS A 290 -20.64 -4.56 -12.01
C CYS A 290 -21.62 -4.70 -13.19
N SER A 291 -21.20 -4.30 -14.39
CA SER A 291 -22.01 -4.40 -15.61
C SER A 291 -22.30 -5.84 -16.07
N VAL A 292 -21.54 -6.81 -15.55
CA VAL A 292 -21.63 -8.24 -15.89
C VAL A 292 -22.06 -9.08 -14.66
N ALA A 293 -22.72 -8.47 -13.67
CA ALA A 293 -23.15 -9.18 -12.46
C ALA A 293 -24.22 -10.22 -12.78
N VAL A 294 -24.06 -11.42 -12.25
CA VAL A 294 -25.01 -12.53 -12.34
C VAL A 294 -25.77 -12.71 -11.01
N ALA A 295 -26.84 -13.52 -10.98
CA ALA A 295 -27.66 -13.73 -9.79
C ALA A 295 -26.85 -14.19 -8.58
N ARG A 296 -25.88 -15.09 -8.77
CA ARG A 296 -24.97 -15.58 -7.72
C ARG A 296 -24.18 -14.45 -7.04
N CYS A 297 -23.80 -13.40 -7.80
CA CYS A 297 -23.06 -12.25 -7.25
C CYS A 297 -23.83 -11.50 -6.15
N ARG A 298 -25.16 -11.61 -6.10
CA ARG A 298 -26.00 -10.92 -5.11
C ARG A 298 -26.08 -11.66 -3.77
N ILE A 299 -25.80 -12.96 -3.76
CA ILE A 299 -26.01 -13.82 -2.60
C ILE A 299 -24.73 -14.44 -2.05
N GLU A 300 -23.73 -14.75 -2.91
CA GLU A 300 -22.49 -15.38 -2.52
C GLU A 300 -21.31 -14.43 -2.60
N VAL A 301 -20.45 -14.49 -1.58
CA VAL A 301 -19.17 -13.75 -1.56
C VAL A 301 -18.14 -14.56 -2.34
N PRO A 302 -17.56 -14.00 -3.44
CA PRO A 302 -16.49 -14.70 -4.15
C PRO A 302 -15.23 -14.75 -3.29
N LEU A 303 -14.58 -15.91 -3.26
CA LEU A 303 -13.30 -16.09 -2.60
C LEU A 303 -12.15 -15.74 -3.56
N LEU A 304 -11.07 -15.20 -3.03
CA LEU A 304 -9.83 -15.00 -3.79
C LEU A 304 -9.18 -16.35 -4.06
N LYS A 305 -9.27 -16.82 -5.30
CA LYS A 305 -8.76 -18.14 -5.71
C LYS A 305 -7.68 -18.00 -6.78
N PRO A 306 -6.71 -18.93 -6.85
CA PRO A 306 -5.85 -19.04 -8.03
C PRO A 306 -6.70 -19.25 -9.29
N VAL A 307 -6.36 -18.55 -10.36
CA VAL A 307 -6.96 -18.69 -11.70
C VAL A 307 -5.97 -19.34 -12.63
N ASP A 308 -4.71 -18.90 -12.57
CA ASP A 308 -3.58 -19.45 -13.27
C ASP A 308 -2.28 -19.22 -12.47
N GLU A 309 -1.12 -19.50 -13.07
CA GLU A 309 0.16 -19.35 -12.38
C GLU A 309 0.41 -17.87 -11.99
N GLY A 310 0.50 -17.63 -10.68
CA GLY A 310 0.78 -16.32 -10.10
C GLY A 310 -0.39 -15.33 -10.08
N ARG A 311 -1.59 -15.71 -10.59
CA ARG A 311 -2.77 -14.83 -10.63
C ARG A 311 -3.88 -15.37 -9.74
N LYS A 312 -4.49 -14.46 -8.96
CA LYS A 312 -5.65 -14.77 -8.11
C LYS A 312 -6.75 -13.75 -8.36
N ALA A 313 -8.01 -14.19 -8.37
CA ALA A 313 -9.15 -13.30 -8.51
C ALA A 313 -10.36 -13.79 -7.70
N ALA A 314 -11.16 -12.84 -7.24
CA ALA A 314 -12.39 -13.07 -6.47
C ALA A 314 -13.62 -12.72 -7.35
N CYS A 315 -13.89 -13.54 -8.36
CA CYS A 315 -14.98 -13.31 -9.32
C CYS A 315 -15.67 -14.61 -9.72
N HIS A 316 -17.00 -14.69 -9.56
CA HIS A 316 -17.79 -15.88 -9.92
C HIS A 316 -17.78 -16.20 -11.41
N LEU A 317 -17.51 -15.21 -12.27
CA LEU A 317 -17.43 -15.44 -13.73
C LEU A 317 -16.21 -16.27 -14.13
N LEU A 318 -15.22 -16.39 -13.26
CA LEU A 318 -14.02 -17.19 -13.51
C LEU A 318 -14.20 -18.66 -13.07
N ASP A 319 -15.18 -18.95 -12.22
CA ASP A 319 -15.49 -20.32 -11.79
C ASP A 319 -16.02 -21.18 -12.95
N THR A 320 -16.61 -20.58 -14.00
CA THR A 320 -17.20 -21.28 -15.15
C THR A 320 -16.18 -21.69 -16.21
N GLN A 321 -14.96 -21.13 -16.19
CA GLN A 321 -13.94 -21.45 -17.19
C GLN A 321 -13.14 -22.71 -16.84
N THR A 322 -13.19 -23.19 -15.59
CA THR A 322 -12.48 -24.40 -15.15
C THR A 322 -13.26 -25.69 -15.43
N ASP A 323 -14.59 -25.65 -15.58
CA ASP A 323 -15.41 -26.85 -15.82
C ASP A 323 -15.40 -27.30 -17.29
N ASP A 324 -15.21 -26.40 -18.25
CA ASP A 324 -15.21 -26.74 -19.69
C ASP A 324 -13.90 -27.43 -20.15
N THR A 325 -12.81 -27.33 -19.39
CA THR A 325 -11.53 -27.99 -19.73
C THR A 325 -11.43 -29.43 -19.25
N LEU A 326 -12.35 -29.88 -18.39
CA LEU A 326 -12.37 -31.27 -17.88
C LEU A 326 -13.41 -32.16 -18.55
N SER A 327 -14.30 -31.63 -19.41
CA SER A 327 -15.32 -32.41 -20.13
C SER A 327 -14.93 -32.79 -21.56
N GLY A 328 -13.72 -32.51 -22.01
CA GLY A 328 -13.19 -32.80 -23.31
C GLY A 328 -12.07 -33.83 -23.33
N ARG A 329 -12.32 -35.07 -22.81
CA ARG A 329 -11.51 -36.26 -23.13
C ARG A 329 -12.41 -37.47 -23.18
#